data_dd16cad6dfa6d8ea7d7e037a5c1159e8
#
_entry.id   dd16cad6dfa6d8ea7d7e037a5c1159e8
#
_cell.length_a   1.000
_cell.length_b   1.000
_cell.length_c   1.000
_cell.angle_alpha   90.00
_cell.angle_beta   90.00
_cell.angle_gamma   90.00
#
_symmetry.space_group_name_H-M   'P 1'
#
loop_
_entity.id
_entity.type
_entity.pdbx_description
1 polymer ?
#
loop_
_entity_poly.entity_id
_entity_poly.type
_entity_poly.pdbx_seq_one_letter_code
_entity_poly.pdbx_strand_id
1 'polypeptide(L)'
;MGIIDKIKGRIQDRLNDPAFMGLVQEQSLKDLLLRREFRITQEYLQREFLDKTLDDELVEFKLVIGNGYCEVSGRLKKRLVPFALPFSASFAIEGIEFSAARKCVFLKLGPVSPLDLDWLTGKVVQRIPALSMMGEMLVCDLNKVPRLAELFAHRVKGISIWDYITLKELWLKQGEIGGRVGVVL
;
A
#
# COMPACT_ATOMS: atom_id res chain seq x y z
N MET A 1 -13.88 30.65 -16.46
CA MET A 1 -13.75 29.72 -15.31
C MET A 1 -13.69 28.30 -15.86
N GLY A 2 -12.49 27.78 -15.95
CA GLY A 2 -12.24 26.52 -16.64
C GLY A 2 -12.72 25.29 -15.85
N ILE A 3 -12.93 24.19 -16.56
CA ILE A 3 -13.29 22.89 -15.97
C ILE A 3 -12.28 22.49 -14.87
N ILE A 4 -11.01 22.84 -15.04
CA ILE A 4 -9.92 22.58 -14.10
C ILE A 4 -10.14 23.35 -12.77
N ASP A 5 -10.64 24.57 -12.78
CA ASP A 5 -10.90 25.34 -11.56
C ASP A 5 -12.11 24.80 -10.78
N LYS A 6 -13.12 24.28 -11.50
CA LYS A 6 -14.26 23.59 -10.87
C LYS A 6 -13.86 22.24 -10.27
N ILE A 7 -12.90 21.55 -10.88
CA ILE A 7 -12.35 20.30 -10.35
C ILE A 7 -11.49 20.59 -9.13
N LYS A 8 -10.64 21.62 -9.15
CA LYS A 8 -9.83 22.07 -7.99
C LYS A 8 -10.70 22.44 -6.79
N GLY A 9 -11.74 23.27 -6.98
CA GLY A 9 -12.62 23.66 -5.88
C GLY A 9 -13.35 22.49 -5.23
N ARG A 10 -13.81 21.51 -6.02
CA ARG A 10 -14.50 20.31 -5.49
C ARG A 10 -13.58 19.25 -4.90
N ILE A 11 -12.34 19.18 -5.35
CA ILE A 11 -11.31 18.38 -4.70
C ILE A 11 -11.01 19.00 -3.33
N GLN A 12 -10.91 20.30 -3.21
CA GLN A 12 -10.61 21.01 -1.97
C GLN A 12 -11.70 20.84 -0.92
N ASP A 13 -12.98 20.82 -1.31
CA ASP A 13 -14.12 20.59 -0.39
C ASP A 13 -14.18 19.15 0.14
N ARG A 14 -13.60 18.18 -0.55
CA ARG A 14 -13.55 16.76 -0.14
C ARG A 14 -12.19 16.30 0.42
N LEU A 15 -11.16 17.12 0.32
CA LEU A 15 -9.89 16.92 1.00
C LEU A 15 -10.05 17.01 2.53
N ASN A 16 -11.19 17.47 3.02
CA ASN A 16 -11.59 17.43 4.43
C ASN A 16 -12.18 16.08 4.87
N ASP A 17 -12.25 15.07 3.98
CA ASP A 17 -12.65 13.72 4.37
C ASP A 17 -11.56 13.10 5.26
N PRO A 18 -11.88 12.74 6.53
CA PRO A 18 -10.91 12.17 7.47
C PRO A 18 -10.22 10.90 6.96
N ALA A 19 -10.88 10.13 6.10
CA ALA A 19 -10.32 8.92 5.49
C ALA A 19 -9.25 9.25 4.45
N PHE A 20 -9.43 10.31 3.67
CA PHE A 20 -8.45 10.78 2.70
C PHE A 20 -7.31 11.54 3.38
N MET A 21 -7.63 12.37 4.39
CA MET A 21 -6.64 13.11 5.18
C MET A 21 -5.72 12.18 5.98
N GLY A 22 -6.21 11.01 6.38
CA GLY A 22 -5.39 9.99 7.01
C GLY A 22 -4.35 9.33 6.08
N LEU A 23 -4.63 9.29 4.77
CA LEU A 23 -3.69 8.77 3.76
C LEU A 23 -2.63 9.80 3.35
N VAL A 24 -2.96 11.08 3.48
CA VAL A 24 -2.15 12.15 2.92
C VAL A 24 -1.95 13.20 3.99
N GLN A 25 -0.76 13.28 4.57
CA GLN A 25 -0.39 14.39 5.43
C GLN A 25 -0.53 15.71 4.66
N GLU A 26 -0.85 16.81 5.35
CA GLU A 26 -1.15 18.12 4.75
C GLU A 26 -0.08 18.59 3.74
N GLN A 27 1.17 18.22 3.97
CA GLN A 27 2.31 18.50 3.07
C GLN A 27 2.24 17.67 1.78
N SER A 28 1.73 16.43 1.84
CA SER A 28 1.51 15.57 0.69
C SER A 28 0.39 16.06 -0.23
N LEU A 29 -0.61 16.78 0.28
CA LEU A 29 -1.68 17.35 -0.54
C LEU A 29 -1.18 18.45 -1.47
N LYS A 30 -0.30 19.32 -0.98
CA LYS A 30 0.37 20.32 -1.82
C LYS A 30 1.23 19.65 -2.88
N ASP A 31 1.98 18.62 -2.52
CA ASP A 31 2.82 17.88 -3.46
C ASP A 31 1.97 17.10 -4.48
N LEU A 32 0.86 16.49 -4.07
CA LEU A 32 -0.07 15.82 -4.99
C LEU A 32 -0.69 16.78 -5.99
N LEU A 33 -1.12 17.97 -5.55
CA LEU A 33 -1.77 18.96 -6.41
C LEU A 33 -0.78 19.70 -7.31
N LEU A 34 0.41 20.02 -6.81
CA LEU A 34 1.41 20.82 -7.54
C LEU A 34 2.39 19.96 -8.32
N ARG A 35 2.88 18.89 -7.71
CA ARG A 35 3.92 18.01 -8.27
C ARG A 35 3.37 16.68 -8.79
N ARG A 36 2.10 16.36 -8.50
CA ARG A 36 1.47 15.07 -8.77
C ARG A 36 2.18 13.90 -8.05
N GLU A 37 2.75 14.19 -6.89
CA GLU A 37 3.45 13.23 -6.04
C GLU A 37 2.67 13.01 -4.75
N PHE A 38 2.74 11.79 -4.23
CA PHE A 38 2.23 11.46 -2.91
C PHE A 38 3.30 10.74 -2.10
N ARG A 39 3.14 10.76 -0.77
CA ARG A 39 4.03 10.07 0.16
C ARG A 39 3.21 9.43 1.25
N ILE A 40 3.59 8.23 1.63
CA ILE A 40 2.98 7.44 2.71
C ILE A 40 4.09 7.05 3.66
N THR A 41 3.99 7.45 4.92
CA THR A 41 5.03 7.16 5.90
C THR A 41 4.93 5.72 6.41
N GLN A 42 6.07 5.18 6.84
CA GLN A 42 6.18 3.87 7.45
C GLN A 42 5.27 3.75 8.69
N GLU A 43 5.24 4.79 9.54
CA GLU A 43 4.43 4.82 10.76
C GLU A 43 2.94 4.72 10.44
N TYR A 44 2.50 5.38 9.36
CA TYR A 44 1.12 5.29 8.91
C TYR A 44 0.78 3.87 8.47
N LEU A 45 1.64 3.25 7.65
CA LEU A 45 1.43 1.87 7.20
C LEU A 45 1.47 0.87 8.34
N GLN A 46 2.38 1.05 9.29
CA GLN A 46 2.48 0.22 10.48
C GLN A 46 1.15 0.26 11.26
N ARG A 47 0.71 1.43 11.65
CA ARG A 47 -0.49 1.61 12.48
C ARG A 47 -1.78 1.21 11.77
N GLU A 48 -1.94 1.60 10.51
CA GLU A 48 -3.21 1.44 9.81
C GLU A 48 -3.40 0.08 9.15
N PHE A 49 -2.33 -0.64 8.91
CA PHE A 49 -2.39 -1.94 8.24
C PHE A 49 -1.78 -3.06 9.08
N LEU A 50 -0.53 -2.96 9.49
CA LEU A 50 0.16 -4.08 10.11
C LEU A 50 -0.33 -4.35 11.53
N ASP A 51 -0.45 -3.32 12.35
CA ASP A 51 -0.90 -3.48 13.74
C ASP A 51 -2.33 -4.08 13.83
N LYS A 52 -3.14 -3.87 12.79
CA LYS A 52 -4.49 -4.44 12.69
C LYS A 52 -4.52 -5.92 12.27
N THR A 53 -3.40 -6.46 11.82
CA THR A 53 -3.28 -7.90 11.48
C THR A 53 -2.78 -8.75 12.65
N LEU A 54 -2.41 -8.10 13.76
CA LEU A 54 -1.97 -8.80 14.97
C LEU A 54 -3.12 -9.61 15.58
N ASP A 55 -2.80 -10.80 16.02
CA ASP A 55 -3.71 -11.72 16.68
C ASP A 55 -2.95 -12.64 17.64
N ASP A 56 -3.62 -13.68 18.16
CA ASP A 56 -3.01 -14.65 19.09
C ASP A 56 -1.87 -15.47 18.45
N GLU A 57 -1.83 -15.58 17.12
CA GLU A 57 -0.76 -16.27 16.39
C GLU A 57 0.33 -15.30 15.92
N LEU A 58 -0.03 -14.16 15.33
CA LEU A 58 0.90 -13.13 14.88
C LEU A 58 1.03 -12.06 15.96
N VAL A 59 1.96 -12.24 16.87
CA VAL A 59 2.10 -11.39 18.07
C VAL A 59 2.94 -10.14 17.87
N GLU A 60 3.69 -10.09 16.79
CA GLU A 60 4.51 -8.94 16.41
C GLU A 60 4.61 -8.89 14.88
N PHE A 61 4.44 -7.70 14.31
CA PHE A 61 4.61 -7.47 12.87
C PHE A 61 5.10 -6.05 12.64
N LYS A 62 6.30 -5.91 12.10
CA LYS A 62 6.99 -4.63 11.88
C LYS A 62 7.35 -4.44 10.42
N LEU A 63 7.22 -3.21 9.94
CA LEU A 63 7.67 -2.76 8.63
C LEU A 63 8.86 -1.83 8.79
N VAL A 64 9.88 -2.03 7.99
CA VAL A 64 10.99 -1.09 7.80
C VAL A 64 11.08 -0.77 6.32
N ILE A 65 11.04 0.51 5.97
CA ILE A 65 11.19 0.99 4.60
C ILE A 65 12.58 1.59 4.47
N GLY A 66 13.39 0.98 3.63
CA GLY A 66 14.72 1.44 3.26
C GLY A 66 14.75 2.10 1.87
N ASN A 67 15.93 2.36 1.36
CA ASN A 67 16.10 2.91 0.03
C ASN A 67 16.05 1.77 -1.01
N GLY A 68 14.94 1.69 -1.76
CA GLY A 68 14.72 0.69 -2.79
C GLY A 68 14.20 -0.66 -2.30
N TYR A 69 13.99 -0.85 -0.99
CA TYR A 69 13.47 -2.09 -0.41
C TYR A 69 12.57 -1.83 0.78
N CYS A 70 11.74 -2.80 1.09
CA CYS A 70 11.03 -2.92 2.35
C CYS A 70 11.43 -4.23 3.04
N GLU A 71 11.39 -4.23 4.36
CA GLU A 71 11.55 -5.41 5.17
C GLU A 71 10.37 -5.50 6.13
N VAL A 72 9.77 -6.68 6.20
CA VAL A 72 8.81 -7.01 7.23
C VAL A 72 9.43 -8.04 8.17
N SER A 73 9.23 -7.86 9.44
CA SER A 73 9.66 -8.80 10.47
C SER A 73 8.56 -9.01 11.49
N GLY A 74 8.57 -10.13 12.16
CA GLY A 74 7.54 -10.43 13.13
C GLY A 74 7.81 -11.70 13.92
N ARG A 75 6.82 -12.08 14.72
CA ARG A 75 6.86 -13.28 15.55
C ARG A 75 5.54 -14.04 15.46
N LEU A 76 5.63 -15.32 15.10
CA LEU A 76 4.48 -16.22 15.01
C LEU A 76 4.49 -17.27 16.13
N LYS A 77 3.38 -17.36 16.86
CA LYS A 77 3.11 -18.45 17.80
C LYS A 77 2.55 -19.66 17.05
N LYS A 78 3.15 -20.82 17.25
CA LYS A 78 2.55 -22.10 16.87
C LYS A 78 1.90 -22.75 18.09
N ARG A 79 0.72 -23.34 17.90
CA ARG A 79 -0.06 -23.99 18.96
C ARG A 79 0.70 -25.05 19.72
N LEU A 80 1.71 -25.67 19.10
CA LEU A 80 2.52 -26.76 19.70
C LEU A 80 3.91 -26.33 20.16
N VAL A 81 4.25 -25.02 20.02
CA VAL A 81 5.57 -24.48 20.38
C VAL A 81 5.39 -23.42 21.47
N PRO A 82 6.08 -23.56 22.62
CA PRO A 82 5.89 -22.66 23.75
C PRO A 82 6.45 -21.24 23.54
N PHE A 83 7.15 -21.00 22.43
CA PHE A 83 7.73 -19.70 22.10
C PHE A 83 7.30 -19.23 20.71
N ALA A 84 7.29 -17.93 20.50
CA ALA A 84 7.01 -17.32 19.21
C ALA A 84 8.26 -17.38 18.32
N LEU A 85 8.10 -17.88 17.10
CA LEU A 85 9.17 -17.99 16.10
C LEU A 85 9.34 -16.64 15.39
N PRO A 86 10.56 -16.08 15.39
CA PRO A 86 10.82 -14.88 14.63
C PRO A 86 10.86 -15.18 13.13
N PHE A 87 10.46 -14.22 12.33
CA PHE A 87 10.61 -14.25 10.88
C PHE A 87 10.95 -12.86 10.33
N SER A 88 11.58 -12.82 9.17
CA SER A 88 11.74 -11.61 8.38
C SER A 88 11.66 -11.95 6.89
N ALA A 89 11.20 -10.99 6.10
CA ALA A 89 11.18 -11.07 4.66
C ALA A 89 11.43 -9.68 4.09
N SER A 90 12.24 -9.60 3.03
CA SER A 90 12.46 -8.37 2.31
C SER A 90 11.78 -8.41 0.95
N PHE A 91 11.41 -7.26 0.42
CA PHE A 91 10.85 -7.13 -0.92
C PHE A 91 11.15 -5.76 -1.52
N ALA A 92 11.17 -5.72 -2.84
CA ALA A 92 11.36 -4.51 -3.63
C ALA A 92 10.19 -4.34 -4.60
N ILE A 93 9.91 -3.11 -5.01
CA ILE A 93 8.92 -2.84 -6.06
C ILE A 93 9.55 -3.25 -7.40
N GLU A 94 8.93 -4.22 -8.07
CA GLU A 94 9.35 -4.68 -9.41
C GLU A 94 8.55 -3.98 -10.51
N GLY A 95 7.28 -3.70 -10.26
CA GLY A 95 6.42 -3.09 -11.26
C GLY A 95 5.09 -2.58 -10.71
N ILE A 96 4.41 -1.85 -11.55
CA ILE A 96 3.10 -1.27 -11.25
C ILE A 96 2.22 -1.45 -12.48
N GLU A 97 0.99 -1.88 -12.24
CA GLU A 97 -0.08 -1.84 -13.21
C GLU A 97 -1.22 -1.01 -12.61
N PHE A 98 -1.44 0.18 -13.15
CA PHE A 98 -2.49 1.05 -12.66
C PHE A 98 -3.31 1.57 -13.84
N SER A 99 -4.43 0.89 -14.06
CA SER A 99 -5.37 1.17 -15.13
C SER A 99 -6.81 1.12 -14.60
N ALA A 100 -7.78 1.45 -15.42
CA ALA A 100 -9.20 1.30 -15.09
C ALA A 100 -9.55 -0.16 -14.70
N ALA A 101 -8.96 -1.12 -15.40
CA ALA A 101 -9.24 -2.55 -15.21
C ALA A 101 -8.47 -3.17 -14.04
N ARG A 102 -7.26 -2.70 -13.75
CA ARG A 102 -6.38 -3.33 -12.77
C ARG A 102 -5.51 -2.31 -12.05
N LYS A 103 -5.42 -2.44 -10.74
CA LYS A 103 -4.61 -1.58 -9.88
C LYS A 103 -3.77 -2.45 -8.96
N CYS A 104 -2.57 -2.83 -9.43
CA CYS A 104 -1.68 -3.75 -8.74
C CYS A 104 -0.26 -3.19 -8.63
N VAL A 105 0.39 -3.53 -7.53
CA VAL A 105 1.83 -3.37 -7.33
C VAL A 105 2.46 -4.76 -7.27
N PHE A 106 3.48 -4.98 -8.06
CA PHE A 106 4.26 -6.21 -8.09
C PHE A 106 5.50 -6.04 -7.24
N LEU A 107 5.66 -6.93 -6.28
CA LEU A 107 6.74 -6.91 -5.32
C LEU A 107 7.59 -8.16 -5.51
N LYS A 108 8.87 -7.99 -5.78
CA LYS A 108 9.83 -9.08 -5.82
C LYS A 108 10.24 -9.45 -4.41
N LEU A 109 10.03 -10.71 -4.06
CA LEU A 109 10.46 -11.25 -2.78
C LEU A 109 11.98 -11.41 -2.78
N GLY A 110 12.63 -10.86 -1.77
CA GLY A 110 14.05 -11.02 -1.49
C GLY A 110 14.30 -12.10 -0.44
N PRO A 111 15.42 -12.00 0.27
CA PRO A 111 15.74 -12.94 1.33
C PRO A 111 14.66 -13.05 2.38
N VAL A 112 14.40 -14.27 2.78
CA VAL A 112 13.42 -14.61 3.81
C VAL A 112 14.11 -15.46 4.88
N SER A 113 13.80 -15.24 6.14
CA SER A 113 14.36 -15.97 7.28
C SER A 113 13.25 -16.36 8.27
N PRO A 114 13.27 -17.60 8.79
CA PRO A 114 14.10 -18.74 8.43
C PRO A 114 13.75 -19.32 7.06
N LEU A 115 14.70 -20.03 6.44
CA LEU A 115 14.67 -20.43 5.01
C LEU A 115 13.54 -21.38 4.59
N ASP A 116 12.79 -21.96 5.50
CA ASP A 116 11.68 -22.88 5.17
C ASP A 116 10.34 -22.15 5.33
N LEU A 117 9.87 -21.52 4.26
CA LEU A 117 8.89 -20.47 4.37
C LEU A 117 7.68 -20.54 3.49
N ASP A 118 7.47 -21.60 2.73
CA ASP A 118 6.23 -21.75 1.95
C ASP A 118 5.01 -21.64 2.86
N TRP A 119 5.10 -22.18 4.09
CA TRP A 119 4.02 -22.09 5.05
C TRP A 119 3.90 -20.69 5.70
N LEU A 120 5.01 -19.98 5.98
CA LEU A 120 4.98 -18.65 6.58
C LEU A 120 4.46 -17.62 5.56
N THR A 121 4.99 -17.66 4.36
CA THR A 121 4.57 -16.81 3.25
C THR A 121 3.08 -17.04 2.97
N GLY A 122 2.65 -18.31 2.89
CA GLY A 122 1.24 -18.66 2.75
C GLY A 122 0.38 -18.13 3.90
N LYS A 123 0.81 -18.29 5.16
CA LYS A 123 0.03 -17.83 6.32
C LYS A 123 -0.01 -16.31 6.46
N VAL A 124 1.08 -15.61 6.21
CA VAL A 124 1.12 -14.13 6.29
C VAL A 124 0.37 -13.51 5.11
N VAL A 125 0.59 -14.01 3.90
CA VAL A 125 -0.08 -13.52 2.70
C VAL A 125 -1.59 -13.75 2.77
N GLN A 126 -2.03 -14.91 3.27
CA GLN A 126 -3.47 -15.21 3.44
C GLN A 126 -4.19 -14.29 4.43
N ARG A 127 -3.48 -13.68 5.37
CA ARG A 127 -4.06 -12.73 6.34
C ARG A 127 -4.28 -11.33 5.77
N ILE A 128 -3.63 -11.02 4.67
CA ILE A 128 -3.73 -9.72 4.01
C ILE A 128 -4.47 -9.91 2.69
N PRO A 129 -5.80 -9.63 2.63
CA PRO A 129 -6.63 -9.92 1.46
C PRO A 129 -6.15 -9.25 0.16
N ALA A 130 -5.41 -8.15 0.31
CA ALA A 130 -4.83 -7.43 -0.82
C ALA A 130 -3.60 -8.13 -1.43
N LEU A 131 -3.00 -9.10 -0.73
CA LEU A 131 -1.79 -9.79 -1.19
C LEU A 131 -2.13 -11.17 -1.79
N SER A 132 -1.41 -11.53 -2.83
CA SER A 132 -1.42 -12.87 -3.43
C SER A 132 -0.02 -13.22 -3.94
N MET A 133 0.30 -14.52 -3.99
CA MET A 133 1.55 -15.00 -4.58
C MET A 133 1.34 -15.33 -6.05
N MET A 134 2.31 -14.95 -6.88
CA MET A 134 2.41 -15.32 -8.28
C MET A 134 3.85 -15.76 -8.57
N GLY A 135 4.13 -17.05 -8.39
CA GLY A 135 5.51 -17.56 -8.39
C GLY A 135 6.30 -16.94 -7.21
N GLU A 136 7.44 -16.33 -7.52
CA GLU A 136 8.28 -15.64 -6.53
C GLU A 136 7.90 -14.17 -6.30
N MET A 137 6.80 -13.71 -6.91
CA MET A 137 6.33 -12.35 -6.76
C MET A 137 5.11 -12.29 -5.85
N LEU A 138 5.07 -11.26 -5.01
CA LEU A 138 3.87 -10.82 -4.32
C LEU A 138 3.13 -9.80 -5.20
N VAL A 139 1.85 -10.01 -5.38
CA VAL A 139 0.97 -9.06 -6.06
C VAL A 139 0.09 -8.40 -5.02
N CYS A 140 0.21 -7.09 -4.89
CA CYS A 140 -0.65 -6.27 -4.06
C CYS A 140 -1.78 -5.68 -4.91
N ASP A 141 -2.99 -6.20 -4.77
CA ASP A 141 -4.20 -5.69 -5.41
C ASP A 141 -4.75 -4.51 -4.60
N LEU A 142 -4.54 -3.31 -5.09
CA LEU A 142 -4.95 -2.08 -4.42
C LEU A 142 -6.48 -1.95 -4.29
N ASN A 143 -7.26 -2.62 -5.16
CA ASN A 143 -8.72 -2.64 -5.03
C ASN A 143 -9.21 -3.47 -3.84
N LYS A 144 -8.36 -4.32 -3.28
CA LYS A 144 -8.67 -5.11 -2.08
C LYS A 144 -8.17 -4.48 -0.78
N VAL A 145 -7.47 -3.36 -0.85
CA VAL A 145 -7.13 -2.55 0.32
C VAL A 145 -8.37 -1.72 0.69
N PRO A 146 -9.04 -1.94 1.85
CA PRO A 146 -10.38 -1.43 2.11
C PRO A 146 -10.53 0.07 1.86
N ARG A 147 -9.62 0.88 2.39
CA ARG A 147 -9.65 2.34 2.22
C ARG A 147 -9.39 2.79 0.78
N LEU A 148 -8.51 2.10 0.05
CA LEU A 148 -8.26 2.38 -1.37
C LEU A 148 -9.44 1.93 -2.22
N ALA A 149 -10.06 0.79 -1.89
CA ALA A 149 -11.26 0.31 -2.57
C ALA A 149 -12.41 1.32 -2.48
N GLU A 150 -12.66 1.88 -1.30
CA GLU A 150 -13.65 2.96 -1.11
C GLU A 150 -13.30 4.19 -1.95
N LEU A 151 -12.03 4.58 -1.94
CA LEU A 151 -11.53 5.70 -2.72
C LEU A 151 -11.72 5.47 -4.23
N PHE A 152 -11.36 4.28 -4.73
CA PHE A 152 -11.50 3.91 -6.14
C PHE A 152 -12.97 3.72 -6.59
N ALA A 153 -13.84 3.31 -5.67
CA ALA A 153 -15.28 3.20 -5.94
C ALA A 153 -15.97 4.57 -6.04
N HIS A 154 -15.30 5.65 -5.59
CA HIS A 154 -15.90 6.97 -5.59
C HIS A 154 -16.08 7.51 -7.01
N ARG A 155 -17.32 7.88 -7.33
CA ARG A 155 -17.69 8.44 -8.63
C ARG A 155 -18.16 9.89 -8.49
N VAL A 156 -17.73 10.73 -9.41
CA VAL A 156 -18.20 12.11 -9.52
C VAL A 156 -19.09 12.21 -10.75
N LYS A 157 -20.40 12.44 -10.56
CA LYS A 157 -21.40 12.45 -11.62
C LYS A 157 -21.41 11.18 -12.50
N GLY A 158 -21.22 10.01 -11.86
CA GLY A 158 -21.20 8.72 -12.56
C GLY A 158 -19.85 8.35 -13.20
N ILE A 159 -18.87 9.26 -13.19
CA ILE A 159 -17.53 9.04 -13.77
C ILE A 159 -16.56 8.70 -12.65
N SER A 160 -15.82 7.61 -12.79
CA SER A 160 -14.70 7.28 -11.92
C SER A 160 -13.49 8.13 -12.32
N ILE A 161 -13.04 9.01 -11.43
CA ILE A 161 -11.83 9.82 -11.67
C ILE A 161 -10.60 8.91 -11.81
N TRP A 162 -10.62 7.77 -11.13
CA TRP A 162 -9.51 6.82 -11.09
C TRP A 162 -9.28 6.06 -12.39
N ASP A 163 -10.25 6.11 -13.33
CA ASP A 163 -10.10 5.54 -14.67
C ASP A 163 -9.22 6.42 -15.57
N TYR A 164 -9.05 7.70 -15.19
CA TYR A 164 -8.23 8.68 -15.89
C TYR A 164 -6.89 8.98 -15.18
N ILE A 165 -6.66 8.38 -14.02
CA ILE A 165 -5.43 8.53 -13.27
C ILE A 165 -4.58 7.28 -13.48
N THR A 166 -3.29 7.46 -13.70
CA THR A 166 -2.30 6.39 -13.72
C THR A 166 -1.22 6.66 -12.67
N LEU A 167 -0.69 5.60 -12.11
CA LEU A 167 0.49 5.64 -11.26
C LEU A 167 1.72 5.42 -12.14
N LYS A 168 2.51 6.47 -12.35
CA LYS A 168 3.66 6.44 -13.25
C LYS A 168 4.89 5.83 -12.61
N GLU A 169 5.09 6.14 -11.33
CA GLU A 169 6.27 5.74 -10.59
C GLU A 169 5.90 5.47 -9.13
N LEU A 170 6.55 4.47 -8.55
CA LEU A 170 6.62 4.26 -7.11
C LEU A 170 8.08 4.14 -6.72
N TRP A 171 8.43 4.70 -5.57
CA TRP A 171 9.77 4.56 -5.00
C TRP A 171 9.68 4.31 -3.50
N LEU A 172 10.71 3.65 -3.01
CA LEU A 172 10.96 3.42 -1.60
C LEU A 172 12.13 4.29 -1.17
N LYS A 173 11.93 5.12 -0.18
CA LYS A 173 12.95 5.91 0.49
C LYS A 173 12.89 5.64 1.99
N GLN A 174 13.94 5.98 2.69
CA GLN A 174 14.03 5.76 4.13
C GLN A 174 12.77 6.25 4.85
N GLY A 175 12.01 5.31 5.42
CA GLY A 175 10.80 5.58 6.19
C GLY A 175 9.54 5.98 5.40
N GLU A 176 9.56 5.96 4.06
CA GLU A 176 8.41 6.35 3.25
C GLU A 176 8.30 5.60 1.92
N ILE A 177 7.07 5.42 1.47
CA ILE A 177 6.73 5.08 0.08
C ILE A 177 6.25 6.34 -0.60
N GLY A 178 6.85 6.68 -1.72
CA GLY A 178 6.39 7.78 -2.56
C GLY A 178 5.97 7.30 -3.94
N GLY A 179 5.18 8.11 -4.63
CA GLY A 179 4.78 7.83 -6.00
C GLY A 179 4.40 9.08 -6.76
N ARG A 180 4.41 8.95 -8.10
CA ARG A 180 3.99 10.00 -9.02
C ARG A 180 2.79 9.55 -9.81
N VAL A 181 1.73 10.37 -9.80
CA VAL A 181 0.52 10.13 -10.58
C VAL A 181 0.55 10.89 -11.90
N GLY A 182 -0.09 10.34 -12.90
CA GLY A 182 -0.33 10.97 -14.20
C GLY A 182 -1.80 10.95 -14.56
N VAL A 183 -2.13 11.60 -15.65
CA VAL A 183 -3.47 11.54 -16.26
C VAL A 183 -3.33 10.76 -17.56
N VAL A 184 -4.22 9.82 -17.79
CA VAL A 184 -4.40 9.14 -19.08
C VAL A 184 -5.38 10.00 -19.87
N LEU A 185 -4.94 10.55 -20.99
CA LEU A 185 -5.75 11.30 -21.94
C LEU A 185 -6.27 10.36 -23.00
#